data_704c3e4a72b518eb51c32682a775287d
#
_entry.id   704c3e4a72b518eb51c32682a775287d
#
_cell.length_a   1.000
_cell.length_b   1.000
_cell.length_c   1.000
_cell.angle_alpha   90.00
_cell.angle_beta   90.00
_cell.angle_gamma   90.00
#
_symmetry.space_group_name_H-M   'P 1'
#
loop_
_entity.id
_entity.type
_entity.pdbx_description
1 polymer ?
#
loop_
_entity_poly.entity_id
_entity_poly.type
_entity_poly.pdbx_seq_one_letter_code
_entity_poly.pdbx_strand_id
1 'polypeptide(L)'
;MKTNKVLFMTQAAMIAAIYVVLCLVFEPISYGAIQTRVAEALTVLPFFTPAAIPGLFIGCLIANMLGGGIMLDVIAGSLTTLVAAYLTWMLRNKSKYLASVPPVVLNALVIPWVLKYGYGEPLPIPFLMGTVGIGEILTASIMGTVLLCVLERYKNVIFRQGSYTA
;
A
#
# COMPACT_ATOMS: atom_id res chain seq x y z
N MET A 1 -10.56 6.41 26.75
CA MET A 1 -11.55 6.69 25.67
C MET A 1 -11.77 5.42 24.88
N LYS A 2 -13.03 4.93 24.78
CA LYS A 2 -13.33 3.72 23.98
C LYS A 2 -13.24 4.10 22.50
N THR A 3 -12.13 3.75 21.86
CA THR A 3 -12.07 3.73 20.40
C THR A 3 -13.26 2.92 19.92
N ASN A 4 -14.10 3.49 19.06
CA ASN A 4 -15.21 2.74 18.48
C ASN A 4 -14.61 1.63 17.62
N LYS A 5 -14.44 0.43 18.21
CA LYS A 5 -13.87 -0.75 17.55
C LYS A 5 -14.59 -1.01 16.22
N VAL A 6 -15.90 -0.77 16.20
CA VAL A 6 -16.72 -0.90 14.99
C VAL A 6 -16.24 0.06 13.90
N LEU A 7 -16.03 1.34 14.21
CA LEU A 7 -15.55 2.33 13.23
C LEU A 7 -14.15 1.95 12.69
N PHE A 8 -13.26 1.52 13.56
CA PHE A 8 -11.92 1.06 13.16
C PHE A 8 -12.00 -0.13 12.19
N MET A 9 -12.80 -1.14 12.53
CA MET A 9 -12.98 -2.32 11.69
C MET A 9 -13.66 -1.97 10.36
N THR A 10 -14.66 -1.09 10.37
CA THR A 10 -15.34 -0.63 9.14
C THR A 10 -14.37 0.11 8.23
N GLN A 11 -13.55 1.01 8.76
CA GLN A 11 -12.53 1.72 7.99
C GLN A 11 -11.51 0.75 7.39
N ALA A 12 -11.01 -0.21 8.18
CA ALA A 12 -10.07 -1.21 7.69
C ALA A 12 -10.69 -2.06 6.57
N ALA A 13 -11.94 -2.51 6.74
CA ALA A 13 -12.64 -3.31 5.74
C ALA A 13 -12.90 -2.53 4.44
N MET A 14 -13.29 -1.25 4.52
CA MET A 14 -13.46 -0.39 3.36
C MET A 14 -12.15 -0.19 2.60
N ILE A 15 -11.06 0.08 3.31
CA ILE A 15 -9.74 0.27 2.70
C ILE A 15 -9.30 -1.03 2.00
N ALA A 16 -9.47 -2.19 2.65
CA ALA A 16 -9.16 -3.48 2.06
C ALA A 16 -9.98 -3.73 0.79
N ALA A 17 -11.28 -3.46 0.82
CA ALA A 17 -12.16 -3.64 -0.34
C ALA A 17 -11.75 -2.74 -1.52
N ILE A 18 -11.47 -1.45 -1.26
CA ILE A 18 -11.02 -0.51 -2.30
C ILE A 18 -9.67 -0.97 -2.88
N TYR A 19 -8.74 -1.42 -2.04
CA TYR A 19 -7.44 -1.94 -2.48
C TYR A 19 -7.62 -3.13 -3.43
N VAL A 20 -8.44 -4.13 -3.04
CA VAL A 20 -8.73 -5.30 -3.87
C VAL A 20 -9.36 -4.90 -5.21
N VAL A 21 -10.38 -4.03 -5.20
CA VAL A 21 -11.03 -3.57 -6.42
C VAL A 21 -10.04 -2.87 -7.35
N LEU A 22 -9.19 -1.99 -6.84
CA LEU A 22 -8.17 -1.31 -7.65
C LEU A 22 -7.17 -2.30 -8.25
N CYS A 23 -6.72 -3.30 -7.48
CA CYS A 23 -5.82 -4.32 -8.02
C CYS A 23 -6.47 -5.14 -9.13
N LEU A 24 -7.73 -5.55 -8.97
CA LEU A 24 -8.44 -6.36 -9.96
C LEU A 24 -8.84 -5.57 -11.21
N VAL A 25 -9.31 -4.33 -11.05
CA VAL A 25 -9.67 -3.46 -12.18
C VAL A 25 -8.45 -3.13 -13.05
N PHE A 26 -7.30 -2.91 -12.42
CA PHE A 26 -6.04 -2.60 -13.09
C PHE A 26 -5.09 -3.80 -13.16
N GLU A 27 -5.62 -5.03 -13.13
CA GLU A 27 -4.86 -6.28 -13.18
C GLU A 27 -3.81 -6.31 -14.30
N PRO A 28 -4.11 -5.93 -15.57
CA PRO A 28 -3.15 -6.03 -16.67
C PRO A 28 -1.87 -5.22 -16.48
N ILE A 29 -1.91 -4.15 -15.67
CA ILE A 29 -0.75 -3.31 -15.36
C ILE A 29 -0.23 -3.53 -13.95
N SER A 30 -0.95 -4.26 -13.11
CA SER A 30 -0.58 -4.53 -11.72
C SER A 30 0.36 -5.74 -11.57
N TYR A 31 0.31 -6.69 -12.50
CA TYR A 31 1.06 -7.96 -12.46
C TYR A 31 1.88 -8.11 -13.75
N GLY A 32 3.06 -7.54 -13.80
CA GLY A 32 3.98 -7.61 -14.94
C GLY A 32 5.40 -7.27 -14.52
N ALA A 33 6.35 -7.32 -15.46
CA ALA A 33 7.76 -6.94 -15.22
C ALA A 33 7.93 -5.47 -14.78
N ILE A 34 7.00 -4.60 -15.19
CA ILE A 34 6.85 -3.23 -14.69
C ILE A 34 5.56 -3.22 -13.85
N GLN A 35 5.69 -3.53 -12.57
CA GLN A 35 4.55 -3.55 -11.66
C GLN A 35 4.13 -2.12 -11.30
N THR A 36 3.03 -1.67 -11.90
CA THR A 36 2.43 -0.37 -11.57
C THR A 36 1.09 -0.63 -10.87
N ARG A 37 1.14 -0.91 -9.58
CA ARG A 37 -0.07 -1.19 -8.78
C ARG A 37 -0.73 0.13 -8.37
N VAL A 38 -1.81 0.50 -9.05
CA VAL A 38 -2.59 1.71 -8.71
C VAL A 38 -3.05 1.72 -7.24
N ALA A 39 -3.33 0.53 -6.68
CA ALA A 39 -3.70 0.36 -5.28
C ALA A 39 -2.62 0.83 -4.29
N GLU A 40 -1.34 0.90 -4.69
CA GLU A 40 -0.26 1.42 -3.85
C GLU A 40 -0.41 2.90 -3.52
N ALA A 41 -1.22 3.66 -4.30
CA ALA A 41 -1.61 5.01 -3.92
C ALA A 41 -2.32 5.07 -2.55
N LEU A 42 -2.97 3.99 -2.12
CA LEU A 42 -3.63 3.90 -0.81
C LEU A 42 -2.65 3.74 0.36
N THR A 43 -1.37 3.42 0.10
CA THR A 43 -0.35 3.22 1.15
C THR A 43 -0.01 4.49 1.92
N VAL A 44 -0.49 5.65 1.48
CA VAL A 44 -0.43 6.91 2.23
C VAL A 44 -1.52 7.04 3.30
N LEU A 45 -2.58 6.20 3.27
CA LEU A 45 -3.72 6.29 4.20
C LEU A 45 -3.35 6.10 5.68
N PRO A 46 -2.31 5.33 6.06
CA PRO A 46 -1.85 5.28 7.45
C PRO A 46 -1.46 6.64 8.03
N PHE A 47 -1.17 7.63 7.17
CA PHE A 47 -0.97 9.02 7.61
C PHE A 47 -2.18 9.57 8.36
N PHE A 48 -3.40 9.20 7.95
CA PHE A 48 -4.66 9.70 8.53
C PHE A 48 -5.26 8.76 9.58
N THR A 49 -5.18 7.45 9.38
CA THR A 49 -5.82 6.46 10.26
C THR A 49 -5.00 5.19 10.42
N PRO A 50 -4.82 4.71 11.67
CA PRO A 50 -4.14 3.44 11.91
C PRO A 50 -4.97 2.23 11.42
N ALA A 51 -6.27 2.39 11.15
CA ALA A 51 -7.10 1.35 10.54
C ALA A 51 -6.64 0.97 9.13
N ALA A 52 -5.89 1.86 8.46
CA ALA A 52 -5.30 1.57 7.16
C ALA A 52 -4.21 0.49 7.23
N ILE A 53 -3.53 0.30 8.37
CA ILE A 53 -2.49 -0.72 8.50
C ILE A 53 -3.07 -2.13 8.26
N PRO A 54 -4.03 -2.62 9.04
CA PRO A 54 -4.65 -3.91 8.76
C PRO A 54 -5.46 -3.91 7.46
N GLY A 55 -6.06 -2.79 7.07
CA GLY A 55 -6.83 -2.68 5.83
C GLY A 55 -5.98 -2.93 4.58
N LEU A 56 -4.82 -2.30 4.48
CA LEU A 56 -3.88 -2.48 3.36
C LEU A 56 -3.28 -3.88 3.36
N PHE A 57 -2.92 -4.42 4.53
CA PHE A 57 -2.39 -5.78 4.65
C PHE A 57 -3.38 -6.83 4.13
N ILE A 58 -4.62 -6.79 4.63
CA ILE A 58 -5.68 -7.73 4.23
C ILE A 58 -6.05 -7.50 2.76
N GLY A 59 -6.13 -6.24 2.32
CA GLY A 59 -6.40 -5.90 0.93
C GLY A 59 -5.35 -6.45 -0.03
N CYS A 60 -4.06 -6.27 0.29
CA CYS A 60 -2.95 -6.79 -0.50
C CYS A 60 -2.96 -8.33 -0.53
N LEU A 61 -3.20 -8.97 0.62
CA LEU A 61 -3.27 -10.43 0.72
C LEU A 61 -4.39 -11.00 -0.16
N ILE A 62 -5.60 -10.46 -0.06
CA ILE A 62 -6.75 -10.90 -0.87
C ILE A 62 -6.51 -10.59 -2.35
N ALA A 63 -6.01 -9.40 -2.69
CA ALA A 63 -5.74 -9.00 -4.06
C ALA A 63 -4.73 -9.93 -4.74
N ASN A 64 -3.63 -10.27 -4.06
CA ASN A 64 -2.63 -11.20 -4.60
C ASN A 64 -3.18 -12.62 -4.75
N MET A 65 -4.05 -13.07 -3.82
CA MET A 65 -4.71 -14.38 -3.94
C MET A 65 -5.68 -14.43 -5.12
N LEU A 66 -6.49 -13.39 -5.33
CA LEU A 66 -7.49 -13.33 -6.39
C LEU A 66 -6.88 -13.01 -7.76
N GLY A 67 -5.82 -12.21 -7.80
CA GLY A 67 -5.09 -11.86 -9.02
C GLY A 67 -4.10 -12.94 -9.50
N GLY A 68 -4.18 -14.16 -8.96
CA GLY A 68 -3.33 -15.28 -9.39
C GLY A 68 -1.87 -15.17 -8.97
N GLY A 69 -1.56 -14.35 -7.96
CA GLY A 69 -0.22 -14.25 -7.40
C GLY A 69 0.27 -15.58 -6.82
N ILE A 70 1.54 -15.89 -7.01
CA ILE A 70 2.15 -17.06 -6.38
C ILE A 70 2.20 -16.89 -4.85
N MET A 71 2.25 -18.00 -4.11
CA MET A 71 2.24 -17.98 -2.64
C MET A 71 3.35 -17.10 -2.05
N LEU A 72 4.52 -17.05 -2.70
CA LEU A 72 5.64 -16.20 -2.29
C LEU A 72 5.26 -14.71 -2.37
N ASP A 73 4.56 -14.27 -3.43
CA ASP A 73 4.09 -12.89 -3.59
C ASP A 73 2.96 -12.57 -2.61
N VAL A 74 2.03 -13.51 -2.41
CA VAL A 74 0.96 -13.36 -1.42
C VAL A 74 1.52 -13.07 -0.03
N ILE A 75 2.55 -13.81 0.40
CA ILE A 75 3.14 -13.66 1.73
C ILE A 75 4.09 -12.46 1.77
N ALA A 76 5.11 -12.42 0.89
CA ALA A 76 6.15 -11.40 0.93
C ALA A 76 5.59 -10.00 0.60
N GLY A 77 4.73 -9.89 -0.44
CA GLY A 77 4.08 -8.63 -0.82
C GLY A 77 3.19 -8.09 0.30
N SER A 78 2.36 -8.95 0.91
CA SER A 78 1.47 -8.51 2.00
C SER A 78 2.24 -8.09 3.24
N LEU A 79 3.29 -8.82 3.62
CA LEU A 79 4.14 -8.44 4.75
C LEU A 79 4.90 -7.14 4.47
N THR A 80 5.38 -6.95 3.25
CA THR A 80 6.03 -5.70 2.84
C THR A 80 5.08 -4.52 2.96
N THR A 81 3.83 -4.68 2.48
CA THR A 81 2.77 -3.67 2.61
C THR A 81 2.44 -3.38 4.07
N LEU A 82 2.38 -4.41 4.94
CA LEU A 82 2.14 -4.23 6.38
C LEU A 82 3.24 -3.38 7.02
N VAL A 83 4.51 -3.72 6.77
CA VAL A 83 5.66 -2.98 7.33
C VAL A 83 5.70 -1.56 6.78
N ALA A 84 5.47 -1.38 5.48
CA ALA A 84 5.39 -0.06 4.84
C ALA A 84 4.30 0.81 5.47
N ALA A 85 3.09 0.26 5.63
CA ALA A 85 1.96 0.95 6.25
C ALA A 85 2.26 1.36 7.71
N TYR A 86 2.89 0.48 8.48
CA TYR A 86 3.30 0.76 9.85
C TYR A 86 4.34 1.88 9.93
N LEU A 87 5.37 1.85 9.07
CA LEU A 87 6.39 2.91 9.00
C LEU A 87 5.80 4.23 8.53
N THR A 88 4.88 4.22 7.55
CA THR A 88 4.15 5.42 7.12
C THR A 88 3.38 6.02 8.30
N TRP A 89 2.70 5.20 9.10
CA TRP A 89 2.01 5.67 10.30
C TRP A 89 2.96 6.26 11.34
N MET A 90 4.14 5.66 11.56
CA MET A 90 5.16 6.21 12.47
C MET A 90 5.70 7.57 12.00
N LEU A 91 5.85 7.75 10.69
CA LEU A 91 6.39 8.97 10.08
C LEU A 91 5.35 10.09 9.91
N ARG A 92 4.06 9.84 10.18
CA ARG A 92 2.97 10.80 9.94
C ARG A 92 3.16 12.17 10.58
N ASN A 93 3.85 12.24 11.73
CA ASN A 93 4.08 13.47 12.48
C ASN A 93 5.28 14.28 11.97
N LYS A 94 6.11 13.71 11.06
CA LYS A 94 7.32 14.38 10.55
C LYS A 94 7.03 15.21 9.30
N SER A 95 6.55 14.58 8.25
CA SER A 95 6.22 15.25 6.99
C SER A 95 5.28 14.40 6.16
N LYS A 96 4.31 15.03 5.51
CA LYS A 96 3.37 14.34 4.61
C LYS A 96 4.07 13.72 3.38
N TYR A 97 5.15 14.30 2.92
CA TYR A 97 5.92 13.78 1.79
C TYR A 97 6.70 12.50 2.14
N LEU A 98 6.96 12.28 3.43
CA LEU A 98 7.59 11.04 3.90
C LEU A 98 6.61 9.86 3.94
N ALA A 99 5.31 10.10 3.79
CA ALA A 99 4.31 9.04 3.83
C ALA A 99 4.46 8.01 2.70
N SER A 100 4.97 8.42 1.54
CA SER A 100 5.20 7.55 0.38
C SER A 100 6.58 6.88 0.36
N VAL A 101 7.52 7.32 1.18
CA VAL A 101 8.89 6.78 1.18
C VAL A 101 8.96 5.31 1.61
N PRO A 102 8.33 4.88 2.71
CA PRO A 102 8.39 3.48 3.13
C PRO A 102 7.87 2.49 2.08
N PRO A 103 6.69 2.67 1.44
CA PRO A 103 6.23 1.73 0.42
C PRO A 103 7.18 1.69 -0.79
N VAL A 104 7.67 2.83 -1.28
CA VAL A 104 8.61 2.86 -2.41
C VAL A 104 9.88 2.08 -2.10
N VAL A 105 10.51 2.35 -0.96
CA VAL A 105 11.78 1.73 -0.60
C VAL A 105 11.62 0.23 -0.34
N LEU A 106 10.61 -0.16 0.43
CA LEU A 106 10.41 -1.56 0.80
C LEU A 106 10.01 -2.42 -0.40
N ASN A 107 9.09 -1.93 -1.25
CA ASN A 107 8.71 -2.66 -2.45
C ASN A 107 9.88 -2.78 -3.44
N ALA A 108 10.64 -1.71 -3.67
CA ALA A 108 11.82 -1.74 -4.54
C ALA A 108 12.91 -2.70 -4.03
N LEU A 109 12.99 -2.96 -2.72
CA LEU A 109 13.95 -3.89 -2.13
C LEU A 109 13.47 -5.34 -2.11
N VAL A 110 12.17 -5.58 -1.84
CA VAL A 110 11.64 -6.93 -1.59
C VAL A 110 11.05 -7.56 -2.85
N ILE A 111 10.22 -6.82 -3.60
CA ILE A 111 9.48 -7.37 -4.74
C ILE A 111 10.38 -7.90 -5.87
N PRO A 112 11.55 -7.30 -6.20
CA PRO A 112 12.45 -7.85 -7.20
C PRO A 112 12.92 -9.28 -6.94
N TRP A 113 13.07 -9.66 -5.68
CA TRP A 113 13.41 -11.03 -5.30
C TRP A 113 12.25 -12.00 -5.53
N VAL A 114 11.02 -11.55 -5.26
CA VAL A 114 9.80 -12.31 -5.56
C VAL A 114 9.66 -12.51 -7.07
N LEU A 115 9.89 -11.47 -7.87
CA LEU A 115 9.86 -11.55 -9.34
C LEU A 115 10.91 -12.53 -9.87
N LYS A 116 12.15 -12.42 -9.38
CA LYS A 116 13.27 -13.25 -9.83
C LYS A 116 13.08 -14.72 -9.49
N TYR A 117 12.80 -15.00 -8.21
CA TYR A 117 12.77 -16.40 -7.71
C TYR A 117 11.38 -17.01 -7.70
N GLY A 118 10.35 -16.19 -7.65
CA GLY A 118 8.96 -16.64 -7.64
C GLY A 118 8.36 -16.79 -9.03
N TYR A 119 8.46 -15.73 -9.82
CA TYR A 119 7.92 -15.72 -11.19
C TYR A 119 8.94 -16.14 -12.25
N GLY A 120 10.23 -16.31 -11.88
CA GLY A 120 11.27 -16.72 -12.82
C GLY A 120 11.68 -15.65 -13.83
N GLU A 121 11.51 -14.35 -13.48
CA GLU A 121 11.88 -13.25 -14.38
C GLU A 121 13.35 -13.32 -14.78
N PRO A 122 13.67 -13.29 -16.10
CA PRO A 122 15.04 -13.46 -16.58
C PRO A 122 15.93 -12.24 -16.28
N LEU A 123 15.33 -11.09 -15.99
CA LEU A 123 16.03 -9.82 -15.79
C LEU A 123 16.91 -9.83 -14.52
N PRO A 124 18.01 -9.10 -14.49
CA PRO A 124 18.85 -8.98 -13.30
C PRO A 124 18.15 -8.18 -12.19
N ILE A 125 18.40 -8.55 -10.93
CA ILE A 125 17.77 -7.94 -9.76
C ILE A 125 17.91 -6.41 -9.72
N PRO A 126 19.07 -5.79 -10.01
CA PRO A 126 19.18 -4.34 -10.00
C PRO A 126 18.27 -3.65 -11.03
N PHE A 127 18.03 -4.29 -12.18
CA PHE A 127 17.11 -3.79 -13.18
C PHE A 127 15.66 -3.87 -12.68
N LEU A 128 15.27 -4.99 -12.06
CA LEU A 128 13.95 -5.17 -11.45
C LEU A 128 13.72 -4.18 -10.29
N MET A 129 14.76 -3.89 -9.48
CA MET A 129 14.70 -2.84 -8.46
C MET A 129 14.39 -1.46 -9.07
N GLY A 130 15.00 -1.15 -10.21
CA GLY A 130 14.74 0.09 -10.93
C GLY A 130 13.32 0.16 -11.46
N THR A 131 12.82 -0.89 -12.12
CA THR A 131 11.47 -0.91 -12.71
C THR A 131 10.38 -0.88 -11.65
N VAL A 132 10.51 -1.67 -10.59
CA VAL A 132 9.58 -1.64 -9.44
C VAL A 132 9.64 -0.29 -8.74
N GLY A 133 10.84 0.25 -8.49
CA GLY A 133 11.01 1.56 -7.86
C GLY A 133 10.36 2.69 -8.65
N ILE A 134 10.49 2.71 -9.98
CA ILE A 134 9.82 3.69 -10.85
C ILE A 134 8.29 3.53 -10.75
N GLY A 135 7.78 2.30 -10.83
CA GLY A 135 6.36 2.01 -10.67
C GLY A 135 5.80 2.52 -9.33
N GLU A 136 6.53 2.27 -8.25
CA GLU A 136 6.18 2.74 -6.90
C GLU A 136 6.24 4.27 -6.77
N ILE A 137 7.22 4.93 -7.38
CA ILE A 137 7.28 6.40 -7.39
C ILE A 137 6.05 6.98 -8.09
N LEU A 138 5.63 6.39 -9.20
CA LEU A 138 4.44 6.85 -9.92
C LEU A 138 3.17 6.63 -9.09
N THR A 139 2.99 5.47 -8.48
CA THR A 139 1.77 5.10 -7.78
C THR A 139 1.75 5.59 -6.33
N ALA A 140 2.70 5.18 -5.50
CA ALA A 140 2.72 5.54 -4.08
C ALA A 140 3.15 7.00 -3.85
N SER A 141 4.11 7.55 -4.64
CA SER A 141 4.54 8.94 -4.43
C SER A 141 3.66 9.93 -5.18
N ILE A 142 3.54 9.85 -6.50
CA ILE A 142 2.80 10.87 -7.26
C ILE A 142 1.30 10.72 -7.00
N MET A 143 0.70 9.58 -7.31
CA MET A 143 -0.74 9.38 -7.11
C MET A 143 -1.11 9.40 -5.62
N GLY A 144 -0.29 8.79 -4.76
CA GLY A 144 -0.49 8.80 -3.31
C GLY A 144 -0.42 10.21 -2.72
N THR A 145 0.50 11.07 -3.16
CA THR A 145 0.58 12.47 -2.70
C THR A 145 -0.64 13.28 -3.16
N VAL A 146 -1.10 13.09 -4.39
CA VAL A 146 -2.34 13.71 -4.88
C VAL A 146 -3.52 13.28 -4.01
N LEU A 147 -3.65 11.97 -3.76
CA LEU A 147 -4.68 11.41 -2.89
C LEU A 147 -4.60 12.00 -1.47
N LEU A 148 -3.40 12.07 -0.91
CA LEU A 148 -3.15 12.65 0.41
C LEU A 148 -3.59 14.11 0.48
N CYS A 149 -3.25 14.93 -0.53
CA CYS A 149 -3.65 16.34 -0.58
C CYS A 149 -5.18 16.50 -0.68
N VAL A 150 -5.85 15.65 -1.47
CA VAL A 150 -7.31 15.66 -1.58
C VAL A 150 -7.95 15.24 -0.26
N LEU A 151 -7.50 14.14 0.34
CA LEU A 151 -8.03 13.64 1.61
C LEU A 151 -7.77 14.59 2.78
N GLU A 152 -6.65 15.31 2.78
CA GLU A 152 -6.34 16.30 3.80
C GLU A 152 -7.42 17.41 3.86
N ARG A 153 -8.00 17.75 2.71
CA ARG A 153 -9.09 18.73 2.60
C ARG A 153 -10.39 18.23 3.23
N TYR A 154 -10.62 16.90 3.19
CA TYR A 154 -11.84 16.26 3.67
C TYR A 154 -11.65 15.42 4.93
N LYS A 155 -10.46 15.48 5.57
CA LYS A 155 -10.09 14.63 6.70
C LYS A 155 -11.09 14.65 7.86
N ASN A 156 -11.68 15.81 8.14
CA ASN A 156 -12.63 15.99 9.25
C ASN A 156 -14.00 15.33 8.98
N VAL A 157 -14.30 15.05 7.72
CA VAL A 157 -15.55 14.38 7.31
C VAL A 157 -15.33 12.87 7.19
N ILE A 158 -14.26 12.48 6.49
CA ILE A 158 -13.97 11.07 6.15
C ILE A 158 -13.38 10.32 7.35
N PHE A 159 -12.39 10.94 8.00
CA PHE A 159 -11.72 10.36 9.17
C PHE A 159 -12.23 11.02 10.45
N ARG A 160 -13.55 11.04 10.65
CA ARG A 160 -14.17 11.58 11.86
C ARG A 160 -13.71 10.77 13.06
N GLN A 161 -12.57 11.15 13.59
CA GLN A 161 -11.92 10.48 14.69
C GLN A 161 -12.58 10.87 16.01
N GLY A 162 -12.99 9.86 16.76
CA GLY A 162 -12.76 9.98 18.18
C GLY A 162 -11.24 10.10 18.40
N SER A 163 -10.76 11.28 18.79
CA SER A 163 -9.38 11.66 19.07
C SER A 163 -8.39 10.51 19.28
N TYR A 164 -7.58 10.21 18.29
CA TYR A 164 -6.28 9.55 18.51
C TYR A 164 -5.25 10.63 18.87
N THR A 165 -5.43 11.28 20.01
CA THR A 165 -4.36 12.05 20.63
C THR A 165 -3.49 11.06 21.40
N ALA A 166 -2.23 10.98 20.98
CA ALA A 166 -1.17 10.29 21.70
C ALA A 166 -0.99 10.85 23.10
#